data_000e28d3b1da783175817f177cda78de
#
_entry.id   000e28d3b1da783175817f177cda78de
#
_cell.length_a   1.000
_cell.length_b   1.000
_cell.length_c   1.000
_cell.angle_alpha   90.00
_cell.angle_beta   90.00
_cell.angle_gamma   90.00
#
_symmetry.space_group_name_H-M   'P 1'
#
loop_
_entity.id
_entity.type
_entity.pdbx_description
1 polymer ?
#
loop_
_entity_poly.entity_id
_entity_poly.type
_entity_poly.pdbx_seq_one_letter_code
_entity_poly.pdbx_strand_id
1 'polypeptide(L)'
;MRRLAAGVMVLGALIGTPSIARADGFIAPYVGINFGGDTTKNSTAFGGSLGFLGHSAGVEVDFGYTPSFFGDTATIHVDNGKVATVMGNVLIGGRHKGASPYIALGAGLIRTNLEGLKDAVDISQTKNNWGGNIGGGLFIGSGPVTFRGDFRYFKSFDTTGDFPEVTGEKLGFWRATAGIGFMW
;
A
#
# COMPACT_ATOMS: atom_id res chain seq x y z
N MET A 1 -4.37 -16.20 22.55
CA MET A 1 -3.82 -17.23 21.63
C MET A 1 -4.82 -17.77 20.59
N ARG A 2 -6.16 -17.70 20.78
CA ARG A 2 -7.15 -18.20 19.78
C ARG A 2 -7.38 -17.28 18.57
N ARG A 3 -6.96 -16.01 18.60
CA ARG A 3 -7.19 -15.04 17.51
C ARG A 3 -6.11 -15.04 16.41
N LEU A 4 -4.92 -15.60 16.68
CA LEU A 4 -3.85 -15.76 15.69
C LEU A 4 -4.08 -16.95 14.74
N ALA A 5 -4.82 -17.97 15.17
CA ALA A 5 -5.12 -19.14 14.37
C ALA A 5 -6.09 -18.87 13.20
N ALA A 6 -7.00 -17.90 13.35
CA ALA A 6 -7.98 -17.55 12.31
C ALA A 6 -7.34 -16.84 11.10
N GLY A 7 -6.30 -16.01 11.35
CA GLY A 7 -5.60 -15.30 10.28
C GLY A 7 -4.77 -16.19 9.37
N VAL A 8 -4.19 -17.25 9.94
CA VAL A 8 -3.36 -18.22 9.18
C VAL A 8 -4.23 -19.15 8.33
N MET A 9 -5.46 -19.47 8.77
CA MET A 9 -6.37 -20.33 7.98
C MET A 9 -6.91 -19.65 6.73
N VAL A 10 -7.12 -18.34 6.73
CA VAL A 10 -7.60 -17.61 5.55
C VAL A 10 -6.50 -17.52 4.48
N LEU A 11 -5.24 -17.40 4.89
CA LEU A 11 -4.11 -17.39 3.94
C LEU A 11 -3.88 -18.77 3.30
N GLY A 12 -4.12 -19.85 4.05
CA GLY A 12 -3.98 -21.24 3.58
C GLY A 12 -5.07 -21.66 2.56
N ALA A 13 -6.26 -21.09 2.64
CA ALA A 13 -7.38 -21.44 1.75
C ALA A 13 -7.23 -20.84 0.34
N LEU A 14 -6.43 -19.77 0.18
CA LEU A 14 -6.16 -19.13 -1.11
C LEU A 14 -5.14 -19.92 -1.97
N ILE A 15 -4.38 -20.83 -1.37
CA ILE A 15 -3.32 -21.61 -2.06
C ILE A 15 -3.88 -22.86 -2.77
N GLY A 16 -5.13 -23.24 -2.49
CA GLY A 16 -5.72 -24.52 -2.90
C GLY A 16 -6.59 -24.52 -4.17
N THR A 17 -6.69 -23.42 -4.94
CA THR A 17 -7.54 -23.41 -6.14
C THR A 17 -6.74 -23.79 -7.39
N PRO A 18 -7.19 -24.79 -8.19
CA PRO A 18 -6.47 -25.27 -9.38
C PRO A 18 -6.32 -24.22 -10.50
N SER A 19 -6.94 -23.04 -10.35
CA SER A 19 -6.80 -21.93 -11.30
C SER A 19 -5.47 -21.18 -11.17
N ILE A 20 -4.71 -21.35 -10.09
CA ILE A 20 -3.40 -20.72 -9.87
C ILE A 20 -2.32 -21.39 -10.71
N ALA A 21 -2.55 -22.63 -11.21
CA ALA A 21 -1.59 -23.38 -12.00
C ALA A 21 -1.20 -22.74 -13.36
N ARG A 22 -1.83 -21.62 -13.73
CA ARG A 22 -1.49 -20.80 -14.92
C ARG A 22 -1.37 -19.30 -14.59
N ALA A 23 -1.02 -18.97 -13.37
CA ALA A 23 -0.77 -17.59 -13.00
C ALA A 23 0.71 -17.29 -13.18
N ASP A 24 1.01 -16.17 -13.86
CA ASP A 24 2.37 -15.67 -13.98
C ASP A 24 2.77 -14.96 -12.71
N GLY A 25 3.93 -15.28 -12.18
CA GLY A 25 4.56 -14.54 -11.10
C GLY A 25 4.99 -13.17 -11.57
N PHE A 26 4.96 -12.18 -10.69
CA PHE A 26 5.52 -10.88 -10.99
C PHE A 26 6.19 -10.22 -9.78
N ILE A 27 7.18 -9.38 -10.09
CA ILE A 27 7.73 -8.39 -9.16
C ILE A 27 7.72 -7.03 -9.86
N ALA A 28 7.28 -5.98 -9.17
CA ALA A 28 7.11 -4.66 -9.76
C ALA A 28 7.58 -3.56 -8.80
N PRO A 29 8.86 -3.15 -8.84
CA PRO A 29 9.31 -1.92 -8.20
C PRO A 29 8.62 -0.70 -8.82
N TYR A 30 8.33 0.30 -7.98
CA TYR A 30 7.66 1.51 -8.42
C TYR A 30 8.11 2.76 -7.66
N VAL A 31 7.85 3.90 -8.28
CA VAL A 31 7.86 5.23 -7.67
C VAL A 31 6.47 5.86 -7.85
N GLY A 32 6.06 6.71 -6.94
CA GLY A 32 4.75 7.34 -6.99
C GLY A 32 4.63 8.58 -6.13
N ILE A 33 3.42 9.07 -6.07
CA ILE A 33 3.03 10.21 -5.25
C ILE A 33 1.81 9.86 -4.40
N ASN A 34 1.82 10.29 -3.15
CA ASN A 34 0.62 10.33 -2.31
C ASN A 34 0.05 11.74 -2.34
N PHE A 35 -1.28 11.85 -2.37
CA PHE A 35 -1.99 13.12 -2.44
C PHE A 35 -3.41 13.00 -1.89
N GLY A 36 -4.00 14.14 -1.55
CA GLY A 36 -5.37 14.21 -1.05
C GLY A 36 -5.58 13.56 0.33
N GLY A 37 -6.77 13.67 0.87
CA GLY A 37 -7.09 13.19 2.20
C GLY A 37 -6.27 13.94 3.27
N ASP A 38 -5.65 13.19 4.17
CA ASP A 38 -4.89 13.74 5.30
C ASP A 38 -3.43 14.07 4.94
N THR A 39 -3.07 14.01 3.65
CA THR A 39 -1.75 14.40 3.16
C THR A 39 -1.68 15.92 3.02
N THR A 40 -0.87 16.59 3.80
CA THR A 40 -0.74 18.06 3.77
C THR A 40 -0.12 18.58 2.47
N LYS A 41 0.76 17.79 1.85
CA LYS A 41 1.39 18.06 0.54
C LYS A 41 1.55 16.75 -0.24
N ASN A 42 1.68 16.87 -1.56
CA ASN A 42 2.08 15.73 -2.39
C ASN A 42 3.43 15.19 -1.91
N SER A 43 3.48 13.92 -1.55
CA SER A 43 4.68 13.28 -1.02
C SER A 43 5.11 12.13 -1.93
N THR A 44 6.42 12.03 -2.18
CA THR A 44 6.97 10.95 -3.01
C THR A 44 6.92 9.63 -2.25
N ALA A 45 6.43 8.59 -2.92
CA ALA A 45 6.39 7.22 -2.43
C ALA A 45 7.31 6.33 -3.27
N PHE A 46 7.98 5.40 -2.61
CA PHE A 46 8.77 4.34 -3.22
C PHE A 46 8.24 3.01 -2.75
N GLY A 47 8.37 1.99 -3.58
CA GLY A 47 7.91 0.68 -3.16
C GLY A 47 8.10 -0.40 -4.21
N GLY A 48 7.41 -1.49 -3.96
CA GLY A 48 7.38 -2.61 -4.88
C GLY A 48 6.31 -3.60 -4.47
N SER A 49 5.84 -4.35 -5.44
CA SER A 49 4.89 -5.41 -5.22
C SER A 49 5.38 -6.71 -5.82
N LEU A 50 4.94 -7.79 -5.23
CA LEU A 50 5.18 -9.15 -5.72
C LEU A 50 3.89 -9.93 -5.64
N GLY A 51 3.67 -10.83 -6.59
CA GLY A 51 2.43 -11.59 -6.62
C GLY A 51 2.31 -12.52 -7.81
N PHE A 52 1.09 -12.97 -8.00
CA PHE A 52 0.70 -13.84 -9.09
C PHE A 52 -0.54 -13.27 -9.79
N LEU A 53 -0.50 -13.19 -11.09
CA LEU A 53 -1.60 -12.70 -11.91
C LEU A 53 -2.06 -13.78 -12.88
N GLY A 54 -3.24 -14.34 -12.65
CA GLY A 54 -3.90 -15.29 -13.52
C GLY A 54 -4.71 -14.59 -14.63
N HIS A 55 -5.52 -15.38 -15.33
CA HIS A 55 -6.34 -14.88 -16.43
C HIS A 55 -7.47 -13.92 -15.97
N SER A 56 -8.04 -14.13 -14.79
CA SER A 56 -9.19 -13.36 -14.28
C SER A 56 -9.00 -12.82 -12.87
N ALA A 57 -8.03 -13.32 -12.12
CA ALA A 57 -7.72 -12.92 -10.77
C ALA A 57 -6.25 -13.11 -10.44
N GLY A 58 -5.80 -12.41 -9.41
CA GLY A 58 -4.44 -12.51 -8.88
C GLY A 58 -4.40 -12.19 -7.40
N VAL A 59 -3.22 -12.38 -6.83
CA VAL A 59 -2.88 -11.99 -5.45
C VAL A 59 -1.57 -11.23 -5.45
N GLU A 60 -1.45 -10.28 -4.54
CA GLU A 60 -0.31 -9.39 -4.46
C GLU A 60 0.01 -9.05 -3.01
N VAL A 61 1.29 -8.92 -2.70
CA VAL A 61 1.79 -8.20 -1.52
C VAL A 61 2.46 -6.92 -2.02
N ASP A 62 2.01 -5.79 -1.50
CA ASP A 62 2.50 -4.45 -1.84
C ASP A 62 3.20 -3.83 -0.64
N PHE A 63 4.40 -3.30 -0.87
CA PHE A 63 5.23 -2.59 0.10
C PHE A 63 5.43 -1.15 -0.37
N GLY A 64 4.99 -0.18 0.43
CA GLY A 64 5.16 1.23 0.14
C GLY A 64 5.87 1.96 1.25
N TYR A 65 6.73 2.91 0.89
CA TYR A 65 7.45 3.77 1.82
C TYR A 65 7.41 5.21 1.36
N THR A 66 7.06 6.11 2.26
CA THR A 66 6.97 7.55 2.03
C THR A 66 7.78 8.27 3.10
N PRO A 67 8.95 8.84 2.76
CA PRO A 67 9.85 9.45 3.75
C PRO A 67 9.32 10.78 4.31
N SER A 68 8.47 11.52 3.59
CA SER A 68 7.99 12.86 3.97
C SER A 68 6.48 12.95 3.69
N PHE A 69 5.68 12.24 4.49
CA PHE A 69 4.22 12.18 4.32
C PHE A 69 3.50 13.42 4.85
N PHE A 70 3.91 13.90 6.04
CA PHE A 70 3.40 15.12 6.66
C PHE A 70 4.38 16.24 6.36
N GLY A 71 4.07 17.13 5.41
CA GLY A 71 4.95 18.25 5.05
C GLY A 71 5.11 19.27 6.19
N ASP A 72 6.14 20.12 6.10
CA ASP A 72 6.35 21.24 7.04
C ASP A 72 5.11 22.11 7.14
N THR A 73 4.53 22.22 8.33
CA THR A 73 3.52 23.22 8.66
C THR A 73 4.21 24.35 9.41
N ALA A 74 3.95 25.58 9.02
CA ALA A 74 4.67 26.79 9.46
C ALA A 74 4.72 27.06 10.98
N THR A 75 4.09 26.24 11.81
CA THR A 75 4.00 26.42 13.27
C THR A 75 4.61 25.27 14.06
N ILE A 76 4.83 24.11 13.45
CA ILE A 76 5.46 22.95 14.09
C ILE A 76 6.44 22.35 13.08
N HIS A 77 7.73 22.44 13.35
CA HIS A 77 8.74 21.69 12.62
C HIS A 77 8.59 20.19 12.94
N VAL A 78 7.75 19.49 12.19
CA VAL A 78 7.73 18.04 12.20
C VAL A 78 8.77 17.59 11.17
N ASP A 79 10.01 17.51 11.62
CA ASP A 79 11.07 16.86 10.86
C ASP A 79 10.72 15.37 10.75
N ASN A 80 10.34 14.93 9.52
CA ASN A 80 10.23 13.53 9.13
C ASN A 80 9.04 12.70 9.66
N GLY A 81 7.81 13.03 9.24
CA GLY A 81 6.71 12.06 9.31
C GLY A 81 6.82 11.00 8.22
N LYS A 82 7.23 9.76 8.57
CA LYS A 82 7.40 8.64 7.64
C LYS A 82 6.17 7.74 7.66
N VAL A 83 5.72 7.27 6.49
CA VAL A 83 4.65 6.27 6.38
C VAL A 83 5.15 5.07 5.61
N ALA A 84 5.01 3.88 6.20
CA ALA A 84 5.24 2.61 5.54
C ALA A 84 3.94 1.81 5.46
N THR A 85 3.69 1.16 4.33
CA THR A 85 2.51 0.33 4.10
C THR A 85 2.93 -1.08 3.70
N VAL A 86 2.24 -2.09 4.24
CA VAL A 86 2.33 -3.49 3.80
C VAL A 86 0.92 -4.00 3.60
N MET A 87 0.53 -4.28 2.37
CA MET A 87 -0.83 -4.66 1.99
C MET A 87 -0.87 -5.99 1.28
N GLY A 88 -1.77 -6.89 1.71
CA GLY A 88 -2.16 -8.07 0.94
C GLY A 88 -3.37 -7.72 0.09
N ASN A 89 -3.30 -7.95 -1.22
CA ASN A 89 -4.32 -7.57 -2.18
C ASN A 89 -4.83 -8.77 -2.98
N VAL A 90 -6.11 -8.74 -3.28
CA VAL A 90 -6.71 -9.52 -4.36
C VAL A 90 -6.81 -8.61 -5.59
N LEU A 91 -6.36 -9.11 -6.71
CA LEU A 91 -6.46 -8.45 -8.01
C LEU A 91 -7.59 -9.10 -8.80
N ILE A 92 -8.54 -8.31 -9.26
CA ILE A 92 -9.66 -8.75 -10.12
C ILE A 92 -9.40 -8.17 -11.51
N GLY A 93 -9.23 -9.02 -12.48
CA GLY A 93 -8.72 -8.72 -13.80
C GLY A 93 -7.58 -9.67 -14.09
N GLY A 94 -7.04 -9.63 -15.30
CA GLY A 94 -6.10 -10.65 -15.62
C GLY A 94 -5.18 -10.34 -16.77
N ARG A 95 -4.27 -11.26 -16.99
CA ARG A 95 -3.26 -11.12 -18.03
C ARG A 95 -3.86 -11.26 -19.42
N HIS A 96 -3.67 -10.19 -20.23
CA HIS A 96 -4.03 -10.12 -21.64
C HIS A 96 -2.82 -9.68 -22.45
N LYS A 97 -2.81 -10.01 -23.73
CA LYS A 97 -1.75 -9.53 -24.64
C LYS A 97 -1.78 -8.01 -24.74
N GLY A 98 -0.64 -7.39 -24.43
CA GLY A 98 -0.43 -5.95 -24.57
C GLY A 98 -0.85 -5.12 -23.39
N ALA A 99 -2.04 -5.35 -22.81
CA ALA A 99 -2.55 -4.58 -21.68
C ALA A 99 -3.35 -5.47 -20.74
N SER A 100 -3.02 -5.43 -19.45
CA SER A 100 -3.63 -6.27 -18.40
C SER A 100 -4.20 -5.39 -17.29
N PRO A 101 -5.44 -4.88 -17.45
CA PRO A 101 -6.10 -4.06 -16.45
C PRO A 101 -6.54 -4.92 -15.25
N TYR A 102 -6.55 -4.32 -14.06
CA TYR A 102 -7.03 -4.95 -12.84
C TYR A 102 -7.60 -3.94 -11.85
N ILE A 103 -8.49 -4.43 -11.00
CA ILE A 103 -8.93 -3.76 -9.79
C ILE A 103 -8.21 -4.43 -8.62
N ALA A 104 -7.73 -3.64 -7.67
CA ALA A 104 -7.08 -4.13 -6.45
C ALA A 104 -7.96 -3.82 -5.24
N LEU A 105 -8.13 -4.80 -4.37
CA LEU A 105 -8.77 -4.67 -3.07
C LEU A 105 -7.89 -5.39 -2.04
N GLY A 106 -7.54 -4.69 -0.96
CA GLY A 106 -6.62 -5.26 0.01
C GLY A 106 -6.77 -4.73 1.41
N ALA A 107 -6.09 -5.43 2.33
CA ALA A 107 -5.95 -5.04 3.72
C ALA A 107 -4.52 -5.33 4.21
N GLY A 108 -4.10 -4.60 5.24
CA GLY A 108 -2.75 -4.74 5.77
C GLY A 108 -2.43 -3.74 6.85
N LEU A 109 -1.16 -3.43 6.99
CA LEU A 109 -0.62 -2.55 8.02
C LEU A 109 -0.17 -1.22 7.42
N ILE A 110 -0.54 -0.14 8.08
CA ILE A 110 -0.07 1.21 7.85
C ILE A 110 0.74 1.62 9.10
N ARG A 111 2.03 1.75 8.95
CA ARG A 111 2.94 2.17 10.01
C ARG A 111 3.28 3.64 9.82
N THR A 112 2.99 4.44 10.82
CA THR A 112 3.31 5.86 10.86
C THR A 112 4.37 6.10 11.92
N ASN A 113 5.47 6.74 11.54
CA ASN A 113 6.51 7.20 12.44
C ASN A 113 6.47 8.73 12.43
N LEU A 114 6.20 9.33 13.56
CA LEU A 114 6.27 10.77 13.79
C LEU A 114 7.51 11.04 14.64
N GLU A 115 8.47 11.75 14.08
CA GLU A 115 9.63 12.30 14.80
C GLU A 115 9.42 13.82 14.88
N GLY A 116 9.19 14.36 16.06
CA GLY A 116 9.00 15.78 16.27
C GLY A 116 9.74 16.28 17.51
N LEU A 117 10.35 17.46 17.41
CA LEU A 117 10.88 18.19 18.54
C LEU A 117 9.77 19.11 19.06
N LYS A 118 9.24 18.82 20.24
CA LYS A 118 8.41 19.75 20.98
C LYS A 118 9.14 20.08 22.29
N ASP A 119 9.56 21.36 22.44
CA ASP A 119 10.21 21.88 23.64
C ASP A 119 11.42 21.08 24.18
N ALA A 120 12.40 20.80 23.28
CA ALA A 120 13.65 20.09 23.62
C ALA A 120 13.49 18.64 24.14
N VAL A 121 12.35 18.00 23.93
CA VAL A 121 12.12 16.59 24.24
C VAL A 121 11.91 15.81 22.95
N ASP A 122 12.80 14.85 22.66
CA ASP A 122 12.65 13.89 21.55
C ASP A 122 11.43 13.01 21.79
N ILE A 123 10.36 13.24 21.02
CA ILE A 123 9.19 12.36 21.02
C ILE A 123 9.23 11.53 19.72
N SER A 124 9.68 10.29 19.84
CA SER A 124 9.57 9.29 18.80
C SER A 124 8.38 8.38 19.07
N GLN A 125 7.33 8.48 18.28
CA GLN A 125 6.17 7.60 18.37
C GLN A 125 5.96 6.81 17.08
N THR A 126 5.95 5.50 17.23
CA THR A 126 5.63 4.55 16.16
C THR A 126 4.24 3.97 16.41
N LYS A 127 3.32 4.14 15.46
CA LYS A 127 2.00 3.54 15.52
C LYS A 127 1.79 2.60 14.33
N ASN A 128 1.28 1.41 14.62
CA ASN A 128 0.88 0.43 13.62
C ASN A 128 -0.66 0.37 13.60
N ASN A 129 -1.26 0.73 12.48
CA ASN A 129 -2.70 0.71 12.29
C ASN A 129 -3.07 -0.33 11.23
N TRP A 130 -4.16 -1.05 11.43
CA TRP A 130 -4.78 -1.82 10.37
C TRP A 130 -5.46 -0.89 9.39
N GLY A 131 -5.36 -1.21 8.12
CA GLY A 131 -5.99 -0.42 7.06
C GLY A 131 -6.34 -1.27 5.85
N GLY A 132 -7.00 -0.64 4.91
CA GLY A 132 -7.34 -1.25 3.63
C GLY A 132 -7.01 -0.34 2.47
N ASN A 133 -6.99 -0.90 1.29
CA ASN A 133 -6.89 -0.15 0.05
C ASN A 133 -7.86 -0.66 -0.99
N ILE A 134 -8.27 0.23 -1.88
CA ILE A 134 -9.05 -0.07 -3.07
C ILE A 134 -8.55 0.79 -4.22
N GLY A 135 -8.48 0.22 -5.40
CA GLY A 135 -8.05 0.96 -6.58
C GLY A 135 -7.95 0.07 -7.81
N GLY A 136 -7.08 0.45 -8.72
CA GLY A 136 -6.84 -0.33 -9.92
C GLY A 136 -5.57 0.07 -10.61
N GLY A 137 -5.18 -0.73 -11.56
CA GLY A 137 -3.95 -0.52 -12.32
C GLY A 137 -3.97 -1.23 -13.66
N LEU A 138 -2.86 -1.08 -14.32
CA LEU A 138 -2.66 -1.62 -15.65
C LEU A 138 -1.19 -2.04 -15.81
N PHE A 139 -0.97 -3.28 -16.24
CA PHE A 139 0.30 -3.69 -16.82
C PHE A 139 0.25 -3.52 -18.33
N ILE A 140 1.25 -2.90 -18.91
CA ILE A 140 1.39 -2.66 -20.37
C ILE A 140 2.67 -3.34 -20.84
N GLY A 141 2.53 -4.26 -21.79
CA GLY A 141 3.63 -5.02 -22.38
C GLY A 141 3.22 -6.45 -22.72
N SER A 142 4.01 -7.12 -23.53
CA SER A 142 3.74 -8.48 -24.02
C SER A 142 4.90 -9.44 -23.81
N GLY A 143 5.78 -9.16 -22.90
CA GLY A 143 6.94 -9.99 -22.59
C GLY A 143 7.18 -10.10 -21.10
N PRO A 144 8.38 -10.54 -20.71
CA PRO A 144 8.76 -10.63 -19.29
C PRO A 144 8.92 -9.27 -18.63
N VAL A 145 9.07 -8.19 -19.40
CA VAL A 145 9.17 -6.82 -18.90
C VAL A 145 7.93 -6.05 -19.32
N THR A 146 7.26 -5.44 -18.33
CA THR A 146 6.04 -4.66 -18.53
C THR A 146 6.16 -3.32 -17.80
N PHE A 147 5.42 -2.32 -18.24
CA PHE A 147 5.19 -1.10 -17.48
C PHE A 147 3.96 -1.29 -16.60
N ARG A 148 4.01 -0.80 -15.37
CA ARG A 148 2.87 -0.82 -14.44
C ARG A 148 2.50 0.59 -14.05
N GLY A 149 1.21 0.95 -14.21
CA GLY A 149 0.58 2.11 -13.60
C GLY A 149 -0.48 1.65 -12.60
N ASP A 150 -0.56 2.30 -11.44
CA ASP A 150 -1.49 1.92 -10.38
C ASP A 150 -2.02 3.17 -9.66
N PHE A 151 -3.29 3.12 -9.26
CA PHE A 151 -4.00 4.20 -8.59
C PHE A 151 -4.87 3.63 -7.48
N ARG A 152 -4.59 3.98 -6.21
CA ARG A 152 -5.27 3.41 -5.03
C ARG A 152 -5.60 4.45 -3.98
N TYR A 153 -6.71 4.23 -3.32
CA TYR A 153 -7.09 4.88 -2.08
C TYR A 153 -6.77 3.98 -0.90
N PHE A 154 -6.09 4.53 0.09
CA PHE A 154 -5.74 3.86 1.35
C PHE A 154 -6.54 4.48 2.49
N LYS A 155 -7.01 3.65 3.42
CA LYS A 155 -7.73 4.10 4.62
C LYS A 155 -7.38 3.24 5.82
N SER A 156 -7.02 3.90 6.95
CA SER A 156 -6.85 3.24 8.24
C SER A 156 -8.22 2.89 8.85
N PHE A 157 -8.32 1.73 9.49
CA PHE A 157 -9.52 1.30 10.21
C PHE A 157 -9.51 1.81 11.66
N ASP A 158 -8.32 1.96 12.24
CA ASP A 158 -8.14 2.42 13.60
C ASP A 158 -8.10 3.95 13.66
N THR A 159 -8.72 4.49 14.70
CA THR A 159 -8.67 5.91 15.00
C THR A 159 -7.25 6.26 15.50
N THR A 160 -6.60 7.21 14.87
CA THR A 160 -5.24 7.65 15.24
C THR A 160 -5.23 8.49 16.52
N GLY A 161 -6.23 8.37 17.38
CA GLY A 161 -6.47 9.25 18.49
C GLY A 161 -5.94 8.78 19.84
N ASP A 162 -4.80 9.36 20.25
CA ASP A 162 -4.45 9.69 21.63
C ASP A 162 -3.71 11.04 21.69
N PHE A 163 -3.85 11.87 20.65
CA PHE A 163 -3.38 13.23 20.66
C PHE A 163 -4.56 14.17 20.85
N PRO A 164 -4.58 15.05 21.90
CA PRO A 164 -5.69 15.96 22.19
C PRO A 164 -5.88 17.06 21.13
N GLU A 165 -4.99 17.18 20.14
CA GLU A 165 -5.04 18.21 19.10
C GLU A 165 -5.21 17.67 17.67
N VAL A 166 -5.16 16.35 17.46
CA VAL A 166 -5.50 15.74 16.17
C VAL A 166 -6.80 14.97 16.39
N THR A 167 -7.89 15.62 16.05
CA THR A 167 -9.24 15.03 16.05
C THR A 167 -9.17 13.65 15.43
N GLY A 168 -9.64 12.61 16.14
CA GLY A 168 -9.52 11.20 15.80
C GLY A 168 -10.01 10.81 14.41
N GLU A 169 -9.40 11.33 13.37
CA GLU A 169 -9.68 11.02 11.98
C GLU A 169 -8.84 9.82 11.52
N LYS A 170 -9.50 8.97 10.78
CA LYS A 170 -8.90 7.79 10.16
C LYS A 170 -8.03 8.25 8.99
N LEU A 171 -6.73 7.97 9.04
CA LEU A 171 -5.80 8.31 7.97
C LEU A 171 -6.29 7.78 6.61
N GLY A 172 -6.51 8.67 5.66
CA GLY A 172 -6.92 8.36 4.31
C GLY A 172 -6.12 9.17 3.28
N PHE A 173 -5.64 8.51 2.22
CA PHE A 173 -4.89 9.16 1.15
C PHE A 173 -4.97 8.40 -0.16
N TRP A 174 -4.75 9.10 -1.25
CA TRP A 174 -4.58 8.54 -2.58
C TRP A 174 -3.11 8.33 -2.91
N ARG A 175 -2.82 7.27 -3.66
CA ARG A 175 -1.48 6.99 -4.19
C ARG A 175 -1.59 6.68 -5.68
N ALA A 176 -0.79 7.39 -6.49
CA ALA A 176 -0.57 7.06 -7.89
C ALA A 176 0.88 6.59 -8.04
N THR A 177 1.10 5.47 -8.72
CA THR A 177 2.44 4.90 -8.93
C THR A 177 2.68 4.53 -10.39
N ALA A 178 3.95 4.57 -10.78
CA ALA A 178 4.45 4.03 -12.03
C ALA A 178 5.69 3.17 -11.75
N GLY A 179 5.80 2.05 -12.45
CA GLY A 179 6.88 1.10 -12.22
C GLY A 179 7.14 0.18 -13.39
N ILE A 180 8.10 -0.72 -13.19
CA ILE A 180 8.47 -1.75 -14.14
C ILE A 180 8.12 -3.10 -13.51
N GLY A 181 7.31 -3.89 -14.22
CA GLY A 181 6.97 -5.26 -13.83
C GLY A 181 7.85 -6.27 -14.55
N PHE A 182 8.37 -7.22 -13.81
CA PHE A 182 9.04 -8.40 -14.34
C PHE A 182 8.11 -9.59 -14.11
N MET A 183 7.70 -10.26 -15.19
CA MET A 183 6.75 -11.37 -15.18
C MET A 183 7.43 -12.65 -15.69
N TRP A 184 7.11 -13.82 -15.10
CA TRP A 184 7.63 -15.16 -15.48
C TRP A 184 6.60 -16.25 -15.35
#